data_aa4fac80a556235eb07f8fcef12d6651
#
_entry.id   aa4fac80a556235eb07f8fcef12d6651
#
_cell.length_a   1.000
_cell.length_b   1.000
_cell.length_c   1.000
_cell.angle_alpha   90.00
_cell.angle_beta   90.00
_cell.angle_gamma   90.00
#
_symmetry.space_group_name_H-M   'P 1'
#
loop_
_entity.id
_entity.type
_entity.pdbx_description
1 polymer ?
#
loop_
_entity_poly.entity_id
_entity_poly.type
_entity_poly.pdbx_seq_one_letter_code
_entity_poly.pdbx_strand_id
1 'polypeptide(L)'
;SFDGYNFQYQLHFGNNLISYPFAVGQALEDAISNEYNNSIWAMTGSGIAALNINGKWHGSLDYLSPSSGYWIVSYGDTQFEYNQPSSDTSRQRDSDPQPDPPELFTFSQSTYQAFYWVYNADINEENLVVDEDWIGAFYGDECIGSRLWSGIATLGIPTDVPVMGYDDDIPATENYITVGEYPRFV
;
A
#
# COMPACT_ATOMS: atom_id res chain seq x y z
N SER A 1 30.82 1.52 7.61
CA SER A 1 29.92 1.94 8.68
C SER A 1 29.43 3.35 8.35
N PHE A 2 28.17 3.52 8.04
CA PHE A 2 27.52 4.83 7.98
C PHE A 2 27.17 5.20 9.43
N ASP A 3 28.10 5.87 10.09
CA ASP A 3 27.91 6.33 11.45
C ASP A 3 26.94 7.52 11.44
N GLY A 4 25.74 7.28 11.96
CA GLY A 4 24.99 8.31 12.68
C GLY A 4 24.29 9.41 11.89
N TYR A 5 23.87 9.20 10.64
CA TYR A 5 22.91 10.10 10.01
C TYR A 5 21.51 9.75 10.47
N ASN A 6 21.00 10.54 11.41
CA ASN A 6 19.60 10.53 11.81
C ASN A 6 18.83 11.26 10.69
N PHE A 7 18.18 10.53 9.80
CA PHE A 7 17.34 11.10 8.76
C PHE A 7 15.99 11.50 9.38
N GLN A 8 15.87 12.78 9.75
CA GLN A 8 14.63 13.33 10.29
C GLN A 8 13.85 14.00 9.17
N TYR A 9 12.57 13.67 9.10
CA TYR A 9 11.60 14.26 8.19
C TYR A 9 10.63 15.12 8.98
N GLN A 10 10.30 16.30 8.46
CA GLN A 10 9.22 17.10 8.98
C GLN A 10 7.96 16.81 8.18
N LEU A 11 7.04 16.04 8.76
CA LEU A 11 5.74 15.76 8.15
C LEU A 11 4.76 16.88 8.47
N HIS A 12 3.87 17.19 7.52
CA HIS A 12 2.72 18.06 7.69
C HIS A 12 1.41 17.26 7.60
N PHE A 13 0.30 17.88 7.94
CA PHE A 13 -1.02 17.27 7.76
C PHE A 13 -1.23 16.82 6.30
N GLY A 14 -1.71 15.59 6.12
CA GLY A 14 -1.98 14.99 4.81
C GLY A 14 -0.78 14.22 4.25
N ASN A 15 -0.60 14.27 2.93
CA ASN A 15 0.35 13.43 2.19
C ASN A 15 1.76 14.02 2.19
N ASN A 16 2.75 13.22 2.54
CA ASN A 16 4.17 13.56 2.57
C ASN A 16 4.97 12.51 1.79
N LEU A 17 5.65 12.91 0.73
CA LEU A 17 6.55 12.02 0.00
C LEU A 17 7.93 12.05 0.64
N ILE A 18 8.38 10.91 1.15
CA ILE A 18 9.71 10.76 1.75
C ILE A 18 10.43 9.55 1.18
N SER A 19 11.76 9.59 1.21
CA SER A 19 12.60 8.45 0.83
C SER A 19 12.81 7.51 2.01
N TYR A 20 12.95 6.20 1.72
CA TYR A 20 13.49 5.26 2.69
C TYR A 20 15.03 5.34 2.66
N PRO A 21 15.69 5.72 3.76
CA PRO A 21 17.09 6.18 3.69
C PRO A 21 18.14 5.06 3.82
N PHE A 22 17.74 3.83 4.12
CA PHE A 22 18.69 2.76 4.40
C PHE A 22 18.98 1.90 3.16
N ALA A 23 20.19 1.34 3.13
CA ALA A 23 20.64 0.42 2.08
C ALA A 23 20.10 -1.02 2.25
N VAL A 24 19.49 -1.31 3.40
CA VAL A 24 18.87 -2.61 3.72
C VAL A 24 17.39 -2.36 3.98
N GLY A 25 16.54 -3.17 3.37
CA GLY A 25 15.11 -3.09 3.62
C GLY A 25 14.72 -3.71 4.97
N GLN A 26 13.51 -3.42 5.42
CA GLN A 26 12.96 -3.97 6.67
C GLN A 26 11.44 -4.04 6.63
N ALA A 27 10.86 -4.86 7.49
CA ALA A 27 9.42 -4.90 7.66
C ALA A 27 8.87 -3.53 8.07
N LEU A 28 7.69 -3.17 7.57
CA LEU A 28 7.06 -1.89 7.88
C LEU A 28 6.84 -1.71 9.39
N GLU A 29 6.42 -2.76 10.08
CA GLU A 29 6.21 -2.74 11.54
C GLU A 29 7.50 -2.48 12.34
N ASP A 30 8.64 -2.95 11.83
CA ASP A 30 9.95 -2.70 12.46
C ASP A 30 10.48 -1.30 12.12
N ALA A 31 10.12 -0.78 10.94
CA ALA A 31 10.62 0.50 10.42
C ALA A 31 9.99 1.71 11.09
N ILE A 32 8.74 1.60 11.55
CA ILE A 32 7.99 2.71 12.13
C ILE A 32 7.76 2.47 13.61
N SER A 33 8.28 3.38 14.44
CA SER A 33 8.10 3.32 15.88
C SER A 33 6.63 3.45 16.30
N ASN A 34 6.23 2.71 17.33
CA ASN A 34 4.89 2.80 17.93
C ASN A 34 4.51 4.20 18.44
N GLU A 35 5.49 5.09 18.64
CA GLU A 35 5.23 6.47 19.06
C GLU A 35 4.45 7.26 17.97
N TYR A 36 4.55 6.84 16.69
CA TYR A 36 3.84 7.46 15.57
C TYR A 36 2.43 6.91 15.32
N ASN A 37 1.95 5.95 16.11
CA ASN A 37 0.64 5.30 15.92
C ASN A 37 -0.56 6.27 15.89
N ASN A 38 -0.44 7.40 16.58
CA ASN A 38 -1.47 8.44 16.61
C ASN A 38 -1.20 9.59 15.62
N SER A 39 -0.06 9.56 14.94
CA SER A 39 0.35 10.63 14.03
C SER A 39 0.28 10.20 12.57
N ILE A 40 0.51 8.92 12.27
CA ILE A 40 0.54 8.38 10.92
C ILE A 40 -0.56 7.34 10.79
N TRP A 41 -1.44 7.50 9.80
CA TRP A 41 -2.55 6.57 9.61
C TRP A 41 -2.44 5.71 8.35
N ALA A 42 -1.67 6.11 7.34
CA ALA A 42 -1.47 5.32 6.14
C ALA A 42 -0.08 5.55 5.53
N MET A 43 0.38 4.57 4.80
CA MET A 43 1.58 4.66 3.97
C MET A 43 1.32 3.98 2.63
N THR A 44 1.80 4.59 1.52
CA THR A 44 1.61 4.02 0.20
C THR A 44 2.90 4.05 -0.61
N GLY A 45 3.08 3.03 -1.43
CA GLY A 45 4.13 2.91 -2.43
C GLY A 45 3.53 2.76 -3.82
N SER A 46 4.32 2.25 -4.78
CA SER A 46 3.85 1.96 -6.13
C SER A 46 2.97 0.70 -6.12
N GLY A 47 1.66 0.86 -6.25
CA GLY A 47 0.67 -0.22 -6.29
C GLY A 47 0.45 -0.96 -4.96
N ILE A 48 1.04 -0.50 -3.85
CA ILE A 48 0.94 -1.11 -2.53
C ILE A 48 0.64 -0.07 -1.46
N ALA A 49 -0.13 -0.44 -0.44
CA ALA A 49 -0.51 0.45 0.64
C ALA A 49 -0.63 -0.28 1.98
N ALA A 50 -0.51 0.47 3.07
CA ALA A 50 -0.81 0.00 4.41
C ALA A 50 -1.57 1.06 5.21
N LEU A 51 -2.49 0.59 6.05
CA LEU A 51 -3.29 1.39 6.97
C LEU A 51 -2.89 1.04 8.41
N ASN A 52 -2.66 2.06 9.22
CA ASN A 52 -2.42 1.87 10.64
C ASN A 52 -3.75 1.82 11.40
N ILE A 53 -4.12 0.64 11.88
CA ILE A 53 -5.32 0.44 12.70
C ILE A 53 -4.90 0.06 14.11
N ASN A 54 -5.11 0.95 15.06
CA ASN A 54 -4.77 0.73 16.47
C ASN A 54 -3.30 0.31 16.70
N GLY A 55 -2.39 0.88 15.93
CA GLY A 55 -0.96 0.63 16.06
C GLY A 55 -0.44 -0.61 15.34
N LYS A 56 -1.27 -1.23 14.50
CA LYS A 56 -0.88 -2.32 13.62
C LYS A 56 -1.08 -1.93 12.17
N TRP A 57 -0.11 -2.29 11.34
CA TRP A 57 -0.18 -2.05 9.91
C TRP A 57 -0.90 -3.19 9.19
N HIS A 58 -1.85 -2.84 8.33
CA HIS A 58 -2.65 -3.77 7.55
C HIS A 58 -2.67 -3.33 6.09
N GLY A 59 -2.50 -4.24 5.16
CA GLY A 59 -2.48 -3.98 3.72
C GLY A 59 -1.33 -4.69 3.03
N SER A 60 -1.13 -4.37 1.76
CA SER A 60 -0.11 -5.00 0.90
C SER A 60 1.30 -4.43 1.07
N LEU A 61 1.45 -3.25 1.68
CA LEU A 61 2.75 -2.68 2.01
C LEU A 61 3.20 -3.22 3.38
N ASP A 62 3.94 -4.30 3.38
CA ASP A 62 4.47 -4.97 4.56
C ASP A 62 5.98 -4.79 4.75
N TYR A 63 6.67 -4.33 3.70
CA TYR A 63 8.13 -4.22 3.67
C TYR A 63 8.60 -2.97 2.94
N LEU A 64 9.59 -2.28 3.51
CA LEU A 64 10.22 -1.10 2.91
C LEU A 64 11.50 -1.49 2.18
N SER A 65 11.57 -1.14 0.91
CA SER A 65 12.69 -1.47 0.02
C SER A 65 13.72 -0.32 -0.04
N PRO A 66 15.01 -0.64 -0.13
CA PRO A 66 16.06 0.35 -0.34
C PRO A 66 15.81 1.20 -1.58
N SER A 67 16.22 2.47 -1.53
CA SER A 67 16.12 3.42 -2.64
C SER A 67 14.70 3.70 -3.14
N SER A 68 13.68 3.39 -2.32
CA SER A 68 12.28 3.64 -2.63
C SER A 68 11.76 4.91 -1.93
N GLY A 69 10.79 5.56 -2.56
CA GLY A 69 10.00 6.64 -1.98
C GLY A 69 8.61 6.13 -1.57
N TYR A 70 8.11 6.68 -0.49
CA TYR A 70 6.78 6.33 0.04
C TYR A 70 6.01 7.59 0.41
N TRP A 71 4.71 7.57 0.18
CA TRP A 71 3.81 8.58 0.71
C TRP A 71 3.38 8.18 2.11
N ILE A 72 3.63 9.06 3.08
CA ILE A 72 3.10 8.94 4.44
C ILE A 72 1.94 9.92 4.61
N VAL A 73 0.81 9.43 5.12
CA VAL A 73 -0.35 10.26 5.42
C VAL A 73 -0.41 10.51 6.92
N SER A 74 -0.18 11.78 7.29
CA SER A 74 -0.10 12.22 8.68
C SER A 74 -1.38 12.95 9.11
N TYR A 75 -1.78 12.77 10.38
CA TYR A 75 -2.87 13.52 11.01
C TYR A 75 -2.51 14.98 11.36
N GLY A 76 -1.23 15.34 11.33
CA GLY A 76 -0.75 16.68 11.67
C GLY A 76 0.75 16.81 11.52
N ASP A 77 1.25 17.97 11.92
CA ASP A 77 2.68 18.24 11.91
C ASP A 77 3.39 17.34 12.92
N THR A 78 4.38 16.56 12.47
CA THR A 78 5.18 15.70 13.33
C THR A 78 6.59 15.53 12.77
N GLN A 79 7.55 15.44 13.68
CA GLN A 79 8.91 15.05 13.34
C GLN A 79 8.96 13.53 13.29
N PHE A 80 9.43 12.98 12.18
CA PHE A 80 9.43 11.55 11.91
C PHE A 80 10.83 11.06 11.57
N GLU A 81 11.17 9.89 12.07
CA GLU A 81 12.35 9.13 11.66
C GLU A 81 12.02 7.64 11.57
N TYR A 82 12.66 6.96 10.63
CA TYR A 82 12.59 5.51 10.58
C TYR A 82 13.50 4.88 11.63
N ASN A 83 13.07 3.79 12.23
CA ASN A 83 13.96 2.93 12.99
C ASN A 83 15.08 2.40 12.09
N GLN A 84 16.29 2.31 12.62
CA GLN A 84 17.40 1.70 11.88
C GLN A 84 17.14 0.19 11.71
N PRO A 85 17.40 -0.36 10.50
CA PRO A 85 17.32 -1.80 10.29
C PRO A 85 18.25 -2.53 11.25
N SER A 86 17.77 -3.63 11.84
CA SER A 86 18.62 -4.48 12.65
C SER A 86 19.74 -5.08 11.79
N SER A 87 20.94 -5.26 12.36
CA SER A 87 22.09 -5.88 11.67
C SER A 87 21.86 -7.37 11.36
N ASP A 88 20.76 -7.93 11.79
CA ASP A 88 20.39 -9.31 11.53
C ASP A 88 19.70 -9.40 10.16
N THR A 89 20.52 -9.67 9.14
CA THR A 89 20.10 -9.80 7.72
C THR A 89 19.23 -11.03 7.45
N SER A 90 18.86 -11.79 8.48
CA SER A 90 18.06 -13.02 8.34
C SER A 90 16.57 -12.78 8.08
N ARG A 91 16.07 -11.54 8.22
CA ARG A 91 14.71 -11.16 7.84
C ARG A 91 14.68 -10.54 6.45
N GLN A 92 15.22 -11.24 5.48
CA GLN A 92 14.86 -11.02 4.10
C GLN A 92 13.39 -11.42 3.94
N ARG A 93 12.63 -10.61 3.18
CA ARG A 93 11.20 -10.85 2.91
C ARG A 93 10.95 -12.33 2.59
N ASP A 94 10.52 -13.11 3.58
CA ASP A 94 9.94 -14.44 3.43
C ASP A 94 8.44 -14.29 3.16
N SER A 95 8.10 -13.40 2.21
CA SER A 95 6.74 -13.40 1.71
C SER A 95 6.62 -14.60 0.78
N ASP A 96 5.80 -15.57 1.18
CA ASP A 96 5.33 -16.58 0.25
C ASP A 96 4.88 -15.87 -1.04
N PRO A 97 5.28 -16.36 -2.22
CA PRO A 97 4.86 -15.75 -3.47
C PRO A 97 3.33 -15.71 -3.49
N GLN A 98 2.77 -14.51 -3.56
CA GLN A 98 1.33 -14.36 -3.74
C GLN A 98 0.93 -15.05 -5.04
N PRO A 99 -0.24 -15.70 -5.10
CA PRO A 99 -0.73 -16.27 -6.35
C PRO A 99 -0.86 -15.18 -7.41
N ASP A 100 -0.63 -15.54 -8.66
CA ASP A 100 -0.87 -14.62 -9.78
C ASP A 100 -2.36 -14.26 -9.85
N PRO A 101 -2.70 -13.02 -10.18
CA PRO A 101 -4.09 -12.62 -10.38
C PRO A 101 -4.73 -13.39 -11.54
N PRO A 102 -6.04 -13.65 -11.50
CA PRO A 102 -6.77 -14.15 -12.67
C PRO A 102 -6.50 -13.26 -13.88
N GLU A 103 -6.49 -13.83 -15.10
CA GLU A 103 -6.17 -13.11 -16.34
C GLU A 103 -6.96 -11.80 -16.50
N LEU A 104 -8.24 -11.82 -16.14
CA LEU A 104 -9.12 -10.63 -16.20
C LEU A 104 -8.78 -9.56 -15.15
N PHE A 105 -7.99 -9.87 -14.14
CA PHE A 105 -7.59 -8.97 -13.06
C PHE A 105 -6.15 -8.45 -13.21
N THR A 106 -5.56 -8.63 -14.39
CA THR A 106 -4.25 -8.04 -14.69
C THR A 106 -4.40 -6.59 -15.11
N PHE A 107 -3.47 -5.74 -14.67
CA PHE A 107 -3.47 -4.32 -14.97
C PHE A 107 -2.04 -3.79 -15.14
N SER A 108 -1.91 -2.62 -15.75
CA SER A 108 -0.64 -1.91 -15.87
C SER A 108 -0.49 -0.87 -14.78
N GLN A 109 0.72 -0.79 -14.20
CA GLN A 109 1.04 0.23 -13.21
C GLN A 109 1.01 1.62 -13.84
N SER A 110 0.51 2.62 -13.08
CA SER A 110 0.47 4.03 -13.44
C SER A 110 1.13 4.88 -12.35
N THR A 111 1.60 6.08 -12.70
CA THR A 111 2.03 7.08 -11.71
C THR A 111 0.84 7.73 -11.03
N TYR A 112 -0.33 7.75 -11.68
CA TYR A 112 -1.59 8.20 -11.10
C TYR A 112 -2.29 7.01 -10.46
N GLN A 113 -2.36 7.00 -9.13
CA GLN A 113 -2.96 5.91 -8.38
C GLN A 113 -3.76 6.41 -7.18
N ALA A 114 -4.80 5.68 -6.82
CA ALA A 114 -5.55 5.82 -5.59
C ALA A 114 -5.70 4.46 -4.93
N PHE A 115 -5.95 4.44 -3.62
CA PHE A 115 -6.24 3.20 -2.90
C PHE A 115 -7.63 3.27 -2.30
N TYR A 116 -8.39 2.20 -2.50
CA TYR A 116 -9.69 1.99 -1.88
C TYR A 116 -9.56 0.96 -0.76
N TRP A 117 -9.99 1.33 0.42
CA TRP A 117 -10.00 0.46 1.59
C TRP A 117 -11.34 -0.26 1.65
N VAL A 118 -11.38 -1.51 1.17
CA VAL A 118 -12.59 -2.32 1.09
C VAL A 118 -12.71 -3.17 2.35
N TYR A 119 -13.69 -2.84 3.20
CA TYR A 119 -13.90 -3.50 4.49
C TYR A 119 -14.74 -4.76 4.41
N ASN A 120 -15.60 -4.86 3.40
CA ASN A 120 -16.45 -6.02 3.17
C ASN A 120 -16.75 -6.17 1.68
N ALA A 121 -16.74 -7.40 1.22
CA ALA A 121 -17.18 -7.78 -0.13
C ALA A 121 -17.81 -9.16 -0.09
N ASP A 122 -18.79 -9.38 -0.96
CA ASP A 122 -19.47 -10.66 -1.10
C ASP A 122 -19.75 -10.98 -2.58
N ILE A 123 -19.88 -12.27 -2.89
CA ILE A 123 -20.36 -12.79 -4.17
C ILE A 123 -21.60 -13.61 -3.89
N ASN A 124 -22.76 -13.18 -4.40
CA ASN A 124 -24.05 -13.86 -4.20
C ASN A 124 -24.40 -14.08 -2.70
N GLU A 125 -24.16 -13.07 -1.86
CA GLU A 125 -24.37 -13.10 -0.41
C GLU A 125 -23.39 -14.01 0.38
N GLU A 126 -22.35 -14.54 -0.27
CA GLU A 126 -21.25 -15.26 0.37
C GLU A 126 -20.01 -14.33 0.47
N ASN A 127 -19.46 -14.23 1.69
CA ASN A 127 -18.25 -13.39 1.89
C ASN A 127 -17.05 -13.95 1.12
N LEU A 128 -16.19 -13.06 0.64
CA LEU A 128 -14.92 -13.46 0.02
C LEU A 128 -14.03 -14.22 1.00
N VAL A 129 -13.30 -15.21 0.50
CA VAL A 129 -12.37 -16.03 1.26
C VAL A 129 -10.99 -15.39 1.23
N VAL A 130 -10.44 -15.17 2.43
CA VAL A 130 -9.09 -14.59 2.59
C VAL A 130 -8.04 -15.49 1.95
N ASP A 131 -7.10 -14.88 1.23
CA ASP A 131 -5.99 -15.52 0.52
C ASP A 131 -6.40 -16.47 -0.64
N GLU A 132 -7.68 -16.48 -1.03
CA GLU A 132 -8.19 -17.27 -2.14
C GLU A 132 -8.87 -16.41 -3.21
N ASP A 133 -9.76 -15.50 -2.79
CA ASP A 133 -10.54 -14.66 -3.69
C ASP A 133 -9.81 -13.37 -4.07
N TRP A 134 -10.19 -12.82 -5.19
CA TRP A 134 -9.67 -11.56 -5.71
C TRP A 134 -10.75 -10.51 -5.81
N ILE A 135 -10.36 -9.26 -5.63
CA ILE A 135 -11.19 -8.09 -5.91
C ILE A 135 -10.52 -7.25 -7.00
N GLY A 136 -11.25 -6.94 -8.06
CA GLY A 136 -10.80 -6.12 -9.18
C GLY A 136 -11.51 -4.77 -9.21
N ALA A 137 -10.76 -3.73 -9.55
CA ALA A 137 -11.29 -2.42 -9.90
C ALA A 137 -11.31 -2.28 -11.43
N PHE A 138 -12.45 -1.90 -11.98
CA PHE A 138 -12.66 -1.79 -13.42
C PHE A 138 -13.15 -0.41 -13.82
N TYR A 139 -12.71 0.05 -15.00
CA TYR A 139 -13.28 1.18 -15.70
C TYR A 139 -13.71 0.71 -17.10
N GLY A 140 -15.03 0.74 -17.39
CA GLY A 140 -15.56 0.00 -18.53
C GLY A 140 -15.28 -1.49 -18.39
N ASP A 141 -14.62 -2.06 -19.40
CA ASP A 141 -14.20 -3.46 -19.43
C ASP A 141 -12.72 -3.67 -19.06
N GLU A 142 -11.98 -2.56 -18.81
CA GLU A 142 -10.56 -2.63 -18.46
C GLU A 142 -10.37 -2.79 -16.95
N CYS A 143 -9.54 -3.75 -16.55
CA CYS A 143 -9.05 -3.85 -15.18
C CYS A 143 -8.00 -2.77 -14.94
N ILE A 144 -8.22 -1.93 -13.94
CA ILE A 144 -7.36 -0.82 -13.58
C ILE A 144 -6.73 -0.99 -12.20
N GLY A 145 -6.96 -2.13 -11.58
CA GLY A 145 -6.37 -2.49 -10.30
C GLY A 145 -6.98 -3.76 -9.75
N SER A 146 -6.22 -4.52 -8.98
CA SER A 146 -6.73 -5.72 -8.32
C SER A 146 -5.94 -6.05 -7.06
N ARG A 147 -6.55 -6.85 -6.19
CA ARG A 147 -5.90 -7.34 -4.97
C ARG A 147 -6.46 -8.68 -4.57
N LEU A 148 -5.58 -9.59 -4.10
CA LEU A 148 -5.99 -10.77 -3.37
C LEU A 148 -6.70 -10.36 -2.07
N TRP A 149 -7.85 -10.95 -1.78
CA TRP A 149 -8.63 -10.56 -0.61
C TRP A 149 -7.90 -10.88 0.69
N SER A 150 -7.69 -9.87 1.51
CA SER A 150 -7.02 -9.98 2.82
C SER A 150 -7.86 -9.38 3.94
N GLY A 151 -9.03 -8.83 3.61
CA GLY A 151 -9.90 -8.13 4.55
C GLY A 151 -10.54 -9.07 5.58
N ILE A 152 -10.62 -8.63 6.83
CA ILE A 152 -11.31 -9.32 7.91
C ILE A 152 -12.37 -8.37 8.47
N ALA A 153 -13.56 -8.41 7.89
CA ALA A 153 -14.66 -7.49 8.22
C ALA A 153 -15.00 -7.46 9.71
N THR A 154 -15.00 -8.61 10.39
CA THR A 154 -15.30 -8.71 11.83
C THR A 154 -14.27 -8.02 12.73
N LEU A 155 -13.06 -7.78 12.22
CA LEU A 155 -11.98 -7.07 12.91
C LEU A 155 -11.80 -5.64 12.40
N GLY A 156 -12.59 -5.21 11.40
CA GLY A 156 -12.44 -3.90 10.75
C GLY A 156 -11.13 -3.74 9.99
N ILE A 157 -10.58 -4.84 9.46
CA ILE A 157 -9.36 -4.86 8.65
C ILE A 157 -9.77 -4.86 7.17
N PRO A 158 -9.42 -3.82 6.40
CA PRO A 158 -9.75 -3.75 4.98
C PRO A 158 -8.70 -4.43 4.10
N THR A 159 -9.09 -4.71 2.85
CA THR A 159 -8.17 -4.93 1.74
C THR A 159 -7.89 -3.61 1.03
N ASP A 160 -6.62 -3.32 0.75
CA ASP A 160 -6.20 -2.17 -0.04
C ASP A 160 -6.29 -2.51 -1.54
N VAL A 161 -7.24 -1.95 -2.25
CA VAL A 161 -7.37 -2.15 -3.69
C VAL A 161 -6.77 -0.94 -4.43
N PRO A 162 -5.69 -1.12 -5.19
CA PRO A 162 -5.15 -0.05 -6.01
C PRO A 162 -6.10 0.25 -7.18
N VAL A 163 -6.18 1.51 -7.57
CA VAL A 163 -6.87 1.98 -8.77
C VAL A 163 -5.91 2.87 -9.53
N MET A 164 -5.52 2.41 -10.71
CA MET A 164 -4.60 3.12 -11.59
C MET A 164 -5.37 4.07 -12.49
N GLY A 165 -4.84 5.29 -12.65
CA GLY A 165 -5.39 6.31 -13.54
C GLY A 165 -4.68 6.35 -14.88
N TYR A 166 -5.30 7.03 -15.83
CA TYR A 166 -4.69 7.36 -17.12
C TYR A 166 -3.39 8.16 -16.91
N ASP A 167 -2.36 7.77 -17.64
CA ASP A 167 -1.04 8.40 -17.64
C ASP A 167 -0.57 8.50 -19.11
N ASP A 168 -0.37 9.71 -19.61
CA ASP A 168 0.01 9.98 -21.00
C ASP A 168 1.42 9.49 -21.36
N ASP A 169 2.26 9.26 -20.36
CA ASP A 169 3.58 8.66 -20.52
C ASP A 169 3.55 7.12 -20.56
N ILE A 170 2.39 6.50 -20.22
CA ILE A 170 2.24 5.04 -20.16
C ILE A 170 1.12 4.57 -21.09
N PRO A 171 1.41 4.21 -22.37
CA PRO A 171 0.39 3.85 -23.35
C PRO A 171 -0.57 2.73 -22.92
N ALA A 172 -0.13 1.82 -22.06
CA ALA A 172 -0.96 0.73 -21.53
C ALA A 172 -2.10 1.22 -20.63
N THR A 173 -2.14 2.50 -20.25
CA THR A 173 -3.17 3.11 -19.41
C THR A 173 -4.14 3.99 -20.21
N GLU A 174 -4.10 3.97 -21.55
CA GLU A 174 -4.89 4.86 -22.41
C GLU A 174 -6.39 4.84 -22.09
N ASN A 175 -6.93 3.68 -21.70
CA ASN A 175 -8.34 3.50 -21.38
C ASN A 175 -8.62 3.53 -19.86
N TYR A 176 -7.67 3.99 -19.06
CA TYR A 176 -7.83 4.02 -17.63
C TYR A 176 -8.62 5.25 -17.15
N ILE A 177 -9.10 5.17 -15.94
CA ILE A 177 -9.93 6.19 -15.29
C ILE A 177 -9.20 7.53 -15.16
N THR A 178 -9.95 8.62 -15.31
CA THR A 178 -9.44 9.98 -15.08
C THR A 178 -10.00 10.60 -13.80
N VAL A 179 -9.42 11.74 -13.40
CA VAL A 179 -9.85 12.44 -12.18
C VAL A 179 -11.32 12.83 -12.25
N GLY A 180 -12.07 12.44 -11.22
CA GLY A 180 -13.51 12.73 -11.09
C GLY A 180 -14.42 11.58 -11.51
N GLU A 181 -13.87 10.51 -12.04
CA GLU A 181 -14.60 9.28 -12.38
C GLU A 181 -14.46 8.25 -11.25
N TYR A 182 -15.28 7.20 -11.30
CA TYR A 182 -15.34 6.17 -10.26
C TYR A 182 -15.16 4.78 -10.85
N PRO A 183 -14.35 3.90 -10.22
CA PRO A 183 -14.22 2.51 -10.63
C PRO A 183 -15.44 1.69 -10.21
N ARG A 184 -15.66 0.58 -10.89
CA ARG A 184 -16.57 -0.49 -10.48
C ARG A 184 -15.74 -1.63 -9.88
N PHE A 185 -16.12 -2.12 -8.71
CA PHE A 185 -15.50 -3.30 -8.10
C PHE A 185 -16.24 -4.59 -8.46
N VAL A 186 -15.45 -5.65 -8.66
CA VAL A 186 -15.92 -6.99 -9.07
C VAL A 186 -15.21 -8.04 -8.24
#